data_a02df4dfc0d0aef5dc0d4a85684eb288
#
_entry.id   a02df4dfc0d0aef5dc0d4a85684eb288
#
_cell.length_a   1.000
_cell.length_b   1.000
_cell.length_c   1.000
_cell.angle_alpha   90.00
_cell.angle_beta   90.00
_cell.angle_gamma   90.00
#
_symmetry.space_group_name_H-M   'P 1'
#
loop_
_entity.id
_entity.type
_entity.pdbx_description
1 polymer ?
#
loop_
_entity_poly.entity_id
_entity_poly.type
_entity_poly.pdbx_seq_one_letter_code
_entity_poly.pdbx_strand_id
1 'polypeptide(L)'
;MLEDGIQFNLPKNRSSVIKVVGVGGGGSNAVNHMSNVGVNGVDFIVCNTDAQALYHSPVVNKVQLGVSLTEGLGAGADPEIGRDAARESLAEITRILETGTKMAFITAGMGGGTGTGAAPVIAKAAKEMGILTIGIITSPFSFEGNMRAAQAEEGIREMRAATDSLIVINNDKLRQVYGDLGFRNAFAKADEVLAGAAKGIAEVITNHYTQNIDLRDAKTVLENSGSALFGTGEAEGPNRASEAINAALDSPLLNDNHIKGAKNILLLLTSGNGSDEVTIDEIGEITDHIQREAGGNANVIMGIGGQEEIGSRITCTIIATGFPTGTRVLPTD
;
A
#
# COMPACT_ATOMS: atom_id res chain seq x y z
N MET A 1 -44.15 -31.77 -11.42
CA MET A 1 -44.11 -30.92 -10.23
C MET A 1 -42.67 -30.38 -10.14
N LEU A 2 -42.48 -29.16 -10.56
CA LEU A 2 -41.19 -28.47 -10.57
C LEU A 2 -41.11 -27.71 -9.26
N GLU A 3 -40.19 -28.10 -8.40
CA GLU A 3 -39.79 -27.27 -7.24
C GLU A 3 -38.84 -26.18 -7.72
N ASP A 4 -39.39 -25.02 -8.05
CA ASP A 4 -38.60 -23.81 -8.23
C ASP A 4 -38.11 -23.35 -6.86
N GLY A 5 -36.92 -23.77 -6.52
CA GLY A 5 -36.19 -23.23 -5.39
C GLY A 5 -35.78 -21.76 -5.68
N ILE A 6 -36.51 -20.82 -5.09
CA ILE A 6 -36.13 -19.39 -5.12
C ILE A 6 -34.81 -19.26 -4.38
N GLN A 7 -33.72 -19.12 -5.12
CA GLN A 7 -32.43 -18.73 -4.54
C GLN A 7 -32.50 -17.25 -4.20
N PHE A 8 -32.74 -16.95 -2.93
CA PHE A 8 -32.54 -15.61 -2.40
C PHE A 8 -31.03 -15.32 -2.32
N ASN A 9 -30.50 -14.72 -3.36
CA ASN A 9 -29.20 -14.03 -3.29
C ASN A 9 -29.40 -12.72 -2.52
N LEU A 10 -29.52 -12.80 -1.22
CA LEU A 10 -29.35 -11.64 -0.35
C LEU A 10 -27.89 -11.19 -0.50
N PRO A 11 -27.62 -9.90 -0.82
CA PRO A 11 -26.26 -9.39 -0.75
C PRO A 11 -25.80 -9.56 0.68
N LYS A 12 -24.89 -10.52 0.90
CA LYS A 12 -24.18 -10.63 2.16
C LYS A 12 -23.28 -9.41 2.23
N ASN A 13 -23.69 -8.36 2.93
CA ASN A 13 -22.83 -7.29 3.41
C ASN A 13 -21.82 -7.92 4.39
N ARG A 14 -20.91 -8.74 3.88
CA ARG A 14 -19.74 -9.19 4.63
C ARG A 14 -18.71 -8.09 4.47
N SER A 15 -18.41 -7.42 5.58
CA SER A 15 -17.21 -6.58 5.68
C SER A 15 -16.03 -7.35 5.08
N SER A 16 -15.25 -6.68 4.25
CA SER A 16 -14.06 -7.29 3.66
C SER A 16 -13.06 -7.66 4.75
N VAL A 17 -12.34 -8.75 4.54
CA VAL A 17 -11.25 -9.15 5.43
C VAL A 17 -10.03 -8.24 5.32
N ILE A 18 -9.96 -7.41 4.27
CA ILE A 18 -8.90 -6.43 4.03
C ILE A 18 -9.49 -5.03 4.14
N LYS A 19 -8.85 -4.18 4.93
CA LYS A 19 -9.23 -2.77 5.08
C LYS A 19 -8.08 -1.86 4.69
N VAL A 20 -8.42 -0.74 4.05
CA VAL A 20 -7.47 0.31 3.70
C VAL A 20 -7.88 1.57 4.46
N VAL A 21 -7.03 2.01 5.36
CA VAL A 21 -7.26 3.14 6.26
C VAL A 21 -6.38 4.30 5.84
N GLY A 22 -7.00 5.37 5.33
CA GLY A 22 -6.32 6.62 4.99
C GLY A 22 -6.32 7.56 6.18
N VAL A 23 -5.16 8.02 6.60
CA VAL A 23 -4.98 8.86 7.80
C VAL A 23 -4.43 10.23 7.43
N GLY A 24 -5.14 11.27 7.85
CA GLY A 24 -4.81 12.66 7.51
C GLY A 24 -5.07 13.02 6.05
N GLY A 25 -4.60 14.16 5.59
CA GLY A 25 -4.87 14.66 4.24
C GLY A 25 -4.34 13.74 3.14
N GLY A 26 -3.04 13.43 3.14
CA GLY A 26 -2.42 12.58 2.12
C GLY A 26 -3.00 11.16 2.10
N GLY A 27 -3.16 10.53 3.27
CA GLY A 27 -3.77 9.20 3.35
C GLY A 27 -5.22 9.19 2.89
N SER A 28 -6.01 10.19 3.25
CA SER A 28 -7.41 10.32 2.80
C SER A 28 -7.49 10.50 1.29
N ASN A 29 -6.61 11.31 0.69
CA ASN A 29 -6.57 11.51 -0.76
C ASN A 29 -6.24 10.22 -1.51
N ALA A 30 -5.25 9.46 -1.04
CA ALA A 30 -4.91 8.18 -1.63
C ALA A 30 -6.09 7.19 -1.59
N VAL A 31 -6.78 7.09 -0.45
CA VAL A 31 -7.95 6.23 -0.30
C VAL A 31 -9.13 6.71 -1.14
N ASN A 32 -9.35 8.03 -1.24
CA ASN A 32 -10.35 8.61 -2.14
C ASN A 32 -10.07 8.21 -3.61
N HIS A 33 -8.81 8.28 -4.02
CA HIS A 33 -8.40 7.85 -5.35
C HIS A 33 -8.68 6.37 -5.59
N MET A 34 -8.30 5.49 -4.65
CA MET A 34 -8.57 4.05 -4.73
C MET A 34 -10.08 3.75 -4.80
N SER A 35 -10.89 4.46 -4.02
CA SER A 35 -12.33 4.31 -4.02
C SER A 35 -12.94 4.70 -5.38
N ASN A 36 -12.42 5.73 -6.03
CA ASN A 36 -12.89 6.18 -7.35
C ASN A 36 -12.48 5.22 -8.49
N VAL A 37 -11.26 4.67 -8.41
CA VAL A 37 -10.76 3.70 -9.41
C VAL A 37 -11.45 2.35 -9.25
N GLY A 38 -11.93 2.03 -8.05
CA GLY A 38 -12.53 0.76 -7.70
C GLY A 38 -11.46 -0.32 -7.45
N VAL A 39 -11.41 -0.83 -6.24
CA VAL A 39 -10.59 -2.00 -5.86
C VAL A 39 -11.52 -3.01 -5.21
N ASN A 40 -11.60 -4.19 -5.78
CA ASN A 40 -12.49 -5.23 -5.30
C ASN A 40 -11.94 -5.89 -4.04
N GLY A 41 -12.84 -6.31 -3.15
CA GLY A 41 -12.49 -7.14 -1.99
C GLY A 41 -11.84 -6.37 -0.84
N VAL A 42 -11.91 -5.04 -0.81
CA VAL A 42 -11.41 -4.19 0.28
C VAL A 42 -12.48 -3.25 0.79
N ASP A 43 -12.43 -2.92 2.07
CA ASP A 43 -13.22 -1.83 2.67
C ASP A 43 -12.32 -0.61 2.86
N PHE A 44 -12.83 0.55 2.47
CA PHE A 44 -12.14 1.82 2.63
C PHE A 44 -12.61 2.56 3.88
N ILE A 45 -11.65 3.15 4.60
CA ILE A 45 -11.88 3.97 5.79
C ILE A 45 -11.01 5.22 5.66
N VAL A 46 -11.56 6.38 5.97
CA VAL A 46 -10.80 7.63 6.10
C VAL A 46 -10.88 8.17 7.50
N CYS A 47 -9.73 8.53 8.06
CA CYS A 47 -9.57 9.07 9.41
C CYS A 47 -8.89 10.43 9.31
N ASN A 48 -9.52 11.49 9.80
CA ASN A 48 -8.94 12.82 9.75
C ASN A 48 -9.39 13.66 10.95
N THR A 49 -8.58 14.64 11.35
CA THR A 49 -8.92 15.70 12.30
C THR A 49 -9.67 16.86 11.65
N ASP A 50 -9.62 16.95 10.31
CA ASP A 50 -10.32 17.97 9.53
C ASP A 50 -11.69 17.45 9.08
N ALA A 51 -12.75 18.03 9.65
CA ALA A 51 -14.12 17.66 9.36
C ALA A 51 -14.54 17.99 7.92
N GLN A 52 -14.00 19.05 7.33
CA GLN A 52 -14.31 19.42 5.95
C GLN A 52 -13.70 18.42 4.94
N ALA A 53 -12.46 18.01 5.18
CA ALA A 53 -11.81 16.97 4.37
C ALA A 53 -12.62 15.66 4.41
N LEU A 54 -13.13 15.26 5.57
CA LEU A 54 -14.01 14.10 5.70
C LEU A 54 -15.34 14.28 4.99
N TYR A 55 -15.95 15.47 5.08
CA TYR A 55 -17.23 15.76 4.41
C TYR A 55 -17.13 15.57 2.89
N HIS A 56 -16.04 16.04 2.29
CA HIS A 56 -15.82 15.95 0.83
C HIS A 56 -15.32 14.58 0.35
N SER A 57 -14.95 13.67 1.23
CA SER A 57 -14.52 12.33 0.85
C SER A 57 -15.69 11.50 0.29
N PRO A 58 -15.51 10.75 -0.82
CA PRO A 58 -16.51 9.82 -1.35
C PRO A 58 -16.60 8.53 -0.52
N VAL A 59 -15.65 8.27 0.36
CA VAL A 59 -15.61 7.06 1.19
C VAL A 59 -16.73 7.08 2.23
N VAL A 60 -17.42 5.95 2.37
CA VAL A 60 -18.57 5.83 3.28
C VAL A 60 -18.12 5.77 4.76
N ASN A 61 -17.08 4.99 5.04
CA ASN A 61 -16.59 4.83 6.42
C ASN A 61 -15.63 5.96 6.76
N LYS A 62 -16.07 6.84 7.63
CA LYS A 62 -15.34 8.03 8.06
C LYS A 62 -15.19 8.06 9.57
N VAL A 63 -14.01 8.40 10.06
CA VAL A 63 -13.74 8.62 11.47
C VAL A 63 -13.16 10.01 11.63
N GLN A 64 -13.87 10.87 12.36
CA GLN A 64 -13.34 12.15 12.78
C GLN A 64 -12.48 11.93 14.02
N LEU A 65 -11.18 12.20 13.90
CA LEU A 65 -10.24 12.05 15.00
C LEU A 65 -10.27 13.29 15.91
N GLY A 66 -10.29 13.04 17.21
CA GLY A 66 -10.15 14.09 18.21
C GLY A 66 -11.23 15.16 18.13
N VAL A 67 -12.49 14.74 18.10
CA VAL A 67 -13.65 15.66 17.97
C VAL A 67 -13.61 16.76 19.04
N SER A 68 -13.30 16.39 20.29
CA SER A 68 -13.21 17.35 21.39
C SER A 68 -11.91 18.15 21.35
N LEU A 69 -10.81 17.53 20.91
CA LEU A 69 -9.49 18.15 20.92
C LEU A 69 -9.30 19.16 19.79
N THR A 70 -9.79 18.83 18.57
CA THR A 70 -9.51 19.63 17.37
C THR A 70 -10.71 20.43 16.87
N GLU A 71 -11.91 20.16 17.40
CA GLU A 71 -13.18 20.78 16.97
C GLU A 71 -13.39 20.71 15.44
N GLY A 72 -12.75 19.73 14.77
CA GLY A 72 -12.81 19.54 13.32
C GLY A 72 -11.93 20.51 12.51
N LEU A 73 -11.06 21.27 13.15
CA LEU A 73 -10.19 22.29 12.51
C LEU A 73 -8.84 21.73 12.05
N GLY A 74 -8.60 20.44 12.25
CA GLY A 74 -7.32 19.82 11.92
C GLY A 74 -6.31 19.83 13.07
N ALA A 75 -5.12 19.28 12.83
CA ALA A 75 -4.05 19.16 13.85
C ALA A 75 -3.04 20.33 13.82
N GLY A 76 -3.24 21.34 12.99
CA GLY A 76 -2.34 22.51 12.93
C GLY A 76 -0.88 22.18 12.55
N ALA A 77 -0.66 21.12 11.79
CA ALA A 77 0.67 20.57 11.46
C ALA A 77 1.48 20.08 12.69
N ASP A 78 0.83 19.83 13.82
CA ASP A 78 1.44 19.32 15.05
C ASP A 78 1.17 17.81 15.18
N PRO A 79 2.21 16.93 15.11
CA PRO A 79 2.04 15.50 15.28
C PRO A 79 1.54 15.06 16.67
N GLU A 80 1.83 15.82 17.73
CA GLU A 80 1.34 15.47 19.08
C GLU A 80 -0.19 15.64 19.15
N ILE A 81 -0.72 16.71 18.54
CA ILE A 81 -2.19 16.88 18.42
C ILE A 81 -2.80 15.76 17.60
N GLY A 82 -2.16 15.37 16.50
CA GLY A 82 -2.60 14.23 15.68
C GLY A 82 -2.62 12.91 16.46
N ARG A 83 -1.60 12.66 17.26
CA ARG A 83 -1.47 11.48 18.13
C ARG A 83 -2.58 11.44 19.18
N ASP A 84 -2.78 12.53 19.89
CA ASP A 84 -3.79 12.61 20.94
C ASP A 84 -5.22 12.55 20.38
N ALA A 85 -5.45 13.12 19.20
CA ALA A 85 -6.71 12.99 18.47
C ALA A 85 -7.02 11.51 18.13
N ALA A 86 -6.02 10.74 17.69
CA ALA A 86 -6.19 9.32 17.45
C ALA A 86 -6.47 8.53 18.74
N ARG A 87 -5.82 8.88 19.84
CA ARG A 87 -6.08 8.26 21.16
C ARG A 87 -7.49 8.53 21.64
N GLU A 88 -8.00 9.76 21.49
CA GLU A 88 -9.39 10.09 21.82
C GLU A 88 -10.38 9.21 21.04
N SER A 89 -10.12 8.96 19.76
CA SER A 89 -11.02 8.24 18.87
C SER A 89 -10.71 6.74 18.75
N LEU A 90 -9.81 6.22 19.59
CA LEU A 90 -9.29 4.85 19.45
C LEU A 90 -10.38 3.77 19.55
N ALA A 91 -11.36 3.96 20.40
CA ALA A 91 -12.48 3.02 20.58
C ALA A 91 -13.31 2.89 19.30
N GLU A 92 -13.55 3.97 18.57
CA GLU A 92 -14.28 3.94 17.30
C GLU A 92 -13.47 3.25 16.21
N ILE A 93 -12.16 3.55 16.12
CA ILE A 93 -11.24 2.92 15.18
C ILE A 93 -11.19 1.40 15.42
N THR A 94 -11.02 0.98 16.68
CA THR A 94 -10.98 -0.43 17.07
C THR A 94 -12.27 -1.14 16.68
N ARG A 95 -13.43 -0.55 16.95
CA ARG A 95 -14.73 -1.12 16.59
C ARG A 95 -14.87 -1.37 15.08
N ILE A 96 -14.36 -0.46 14.25
CA ILE A 96 -14.39 -0.63 12.79
C ILE A 96 -13.44 -1.76 12.36
N LEU A 97 -12.28 -1.86 12.99
CA LEU A 97 -11.29 -2.91 12.69
C LEU A 97 -11.71 -4.30 13.18
N GLU A 98 -12.48 -4.41 14.25
CA GLU A 98 -12.95 -5.70 14.82
C GLU A 98 -13.86 -6.49 13.86
N THR A 99 -14.47 -5.87 12.86
CA THR A 99 -15.45 -6.52 11.97
C THR A 99 -14.80 -7.48 10.97
N GLY A 100 -14.19 -8.57 11.45
CA GLY A 100 -13.66 -9.65 10.63
C GLY A 100 -12.38 -9.32 9.88
N THR A 101 -11.72 -8.22 10.20
CA THR A 101 -10.48 -7.78 9.55
C THR A 101 -9.34 -8.74 9.83
N LYS A 102 -8.63 -9.15 8.78
CA LYS A 102 -7.43 -9.99 8.85
C LYS A 102 -6.17 -9.26 8.40
N MET A 103 -6.34 -8.24 7.57
CA MET A 103 -5.26 -7.42 7.03
C MET A 103 -5.70 -5.96 6.97
N ALA A 104 -4.82 -5.06 7.34
CA ALA A 104 -5.05 -3.62 7.27
C ALA A 104 -3.87 -2.91 6.63
N PHE A 105 -4.16 -2.07 5.65
CA PHE A 105 -3.22 -1.09 5.11
C PHE A 105 -3.46 0.23 5.82
N ILE A 106 -2.43 0.79 6.42
CA ILE A 106 -2.47 2.12 7.04
C ILE A 106 -1.65 3.05 6.15
N THR A 107 -2.33 3.99 5.49
CA THR A 107 -1.72 4.90 4.54
C THR A 107 -1.76 6.34 5.03
N ALA A 108 -0.63 7.04 4.94
CA ALA A 108 -0.50 8.41 5.41
C ALA A 108 0.63 9.15 4.68
N GLY A 109 0.49 10.47 4.56
CA GLY A 109 1.61 11.35 4.25
C GLY A 109 2.30 11.80 5.54
N MET A 110 3.60 11.59 5.65
CA MET A 110 4.41 12.02 6.78
C MET A 110 4.87 13.48 6.63
N GLY A 111 5.14 14.13 7.76
CA GLY A 111 5.58 15.52 7.82
C GLY A 111 4.48 16.53 8.18
N GLY A 112 3.20 16.12 8.17
CA GLY A 112 2.08 16.90 8.70
C GLY A 112 1.72 16.51 10.14
N GLY A 113 0.64 17.08 10.68
CA GLY A 113 0.18 16.77 12.03
C GLY A 113 -0.56 15.44 12.11
N THR A 114 -1.70 15.32 11.43
CA THR A 114 -2.60 14.16 11.55
C THR A 114 -1.96 12.88 11.06
N GLY A 115 -1.42 12.85 9.82
CA GLY A 115 -0.82 11.64 9.26
C GLY A 115 0.35 11.14 10.10
N THR A 116 1.26 12.04 10.47
CA THR A 116 2.47 11.72 11.23
C THR A 116 2.16 11.20 12.64
N GLY A 117 1.22 11.86 13.36
CA GLY A 117 0.92 11.52 14.74
C GLY A 117 -0.11 10.40 14.89
N ALA A 118 -1.16 10.41 14.07
CA ALA A 118 -2.28 9.47 14.22
C ALA A 118 -2.03 8.10 13.59
N ALA A 119 -1.34 8.03 12.44
CA ALA A 119 -1.14 6.77 11.73
C ALA A 119 -0.42 5.70 12.58
N PRO A 120 0.66 6.02 13.32
CA PRO A 120 1.31 5.04 14.20
C PRO A 120 0.38 4.51 15.30
N VAL A 121 -0.48 5.33 15.86
CA VAL A 121 -1.45 4.92 16.90
C VAL A 121 -2.46 3.93 16.33
N ILE A 122 -2.99 4.23 15.16
CA ILE A 122 -3.96 3.36 14.46
C ILE A 122 -3.30 2.04 14.04
N ALA A 123 -2.10 2.10 13.48
CA ALA A 123 -1.34 0.93 13.07
C ALA A 123 -1.03 0.00 14.26
N LYS A 124 -0.58 0.57 15.38
CA LYS A 124 -0.31 -0.17 16.61
C LYS A 124 -1.56 -0.87 17.12
N ALA A 125 -2.70 -0.18 17.15
CA ALA A 125 -3.96 -0.78 17.56
C ALA A 125 -4.36 -1.96 16.67
N ALA A 126 -4.26 -1.83 15.36
CA ALA A 126 -4.54 -2.91 14.42
C ALA A 126 -3.60 -4.12 14.65
N LYS A 127 -2.31 -3.88 14.82
CA LYS A 127 -1.32 -4.94 15.08
C LYS A 127 -1.58 -5.66 16.42
N GLU A 128 -1.91 -4.94 17.48
CA GLU A 128 -2.24 -5.49 18.79
C GLU A 128 -3.52 -6.36 18.76
N MET A 129 -4.41 -6.11 17.82
CA MET A 129 -5.60 -6.95 17.54
C MET A 129 -5.27 -8.23 16.74
N GLY A 130 -4.01 -8.48 16.41
CA GLY A 130 -3.58 -9.62 15.59
C GLY A 130 -3.90 -9.48 14.10
N ILE A 131 -4.17 -8.26 13.63
CA ILE A 131 -4.39 -7.94 12.23
C ILE A 131 -3.02 -7.76 11.56
N LEU A 132 -2.79 -8.42 10.41
CA LEU A 132 -1.60 -8.18 9.59
C LEU A 132 -1.60 -6.73 9.13
N THR A 133 -0.69 -5.92 9.66
CA THR A 133 -0.70 -4.46 9.52
C THR A 133 0.45 -3.98 8.65
N ILE A 134 0.12 -3.40 7.50
CA ILE A 134 1.09 -2.88 6.53
C ILE A 134 0.96 -1.36 6.47
N GLY A 135 2.07 -0.68 6.74
CA GLY A 135 2.18 0.76 6.52
C GLY A 135 2.60 1.07 5.09
N ILE A 136 1.90 1.99 4.43
CA ILE A 136 2.31 2.54 3.14
C ILE A 136 2.26 4.05 3.27
N ILE A 137 3.42 4.69 3.33
CA ILE A 137 3.53 6.11 3.67
C ILE A 137 4.42 6.86 2.70
N THR A 138 4.22 8.16 2.60
CA THR A 138 5.09 9.05 1.82
C THR A 138 5.93 9.93 2.72
N SER A 139 7.19 10.16 2.36
CA SER A 139 8.00 11.25 2.92
C SER A 139 7.75 12.54 2.13
N PRO A 140 7.83 13.73 2.76
CA PRO A 140 7.58 14.99 2.09
C PRO A 140 8.62 15.27 1.00
N PHE A 141 8.27 16.16 0.08
CA PHE A 141 9.24 16.76 -0.84
C PHE A 141 10.23 17.65 -0.07
N SER A 142 11.47 17.72 -0.52
CA SER A 142 12.51 18.55 0.11
C SER A 142 12.15 20.05 0.16
N PHE A 143 11.39 20.53 -0.82
CA PHE A 143 10.91 21.92 -0.83
C PHE A 143 9.85 22.25 0.23
N GLU A 144 9.28 21.24 0.90
CA GLU A 144 8.33 21.46 2.00
C GLU A 144 9.01 21.91 3.30
N GLY A 145 10.33 21.79 3.36
CA GLY A 145 11.18 22.35 4.41
C GLY A 145 11.60 21.35 5.49
N ASN A 146 12.69 21.73 6.18
CA ASN A 146 13.39 20.86 7.13
C ASN A 146 12.53 20.44 8.33
N MET A 147 11.59 21.28 8.78
CA MET A 147 10.73 20.94 9.89
C MET A 147 9.81 19.76 9.54
N ARG A 148 9.22 19.79 8.34
CA ARG A 148 8.39 18.66 7.86
C ARG A 148 9.23 17.41 7.64
N ALA A 149 10.45 17.55 7.13
CA ALA A 149 11.36 16.42 6.98
C ALA A 149 11.69 15.75 8.32
N ALA A 150 12.02 16.54 9.35
CA ALA A 150 12.30 16.03 10.70
C ALA A 150 11.08 15.35 11.33
N GLN A 151 9.89 15.95 11.20
CA GLN A 151 8.65 15.33 11.67
C GLN A 151 8.34 14.01 10.93
N ALA A 152 8.60 13.97 9.62
CA ALA A 152 8.41 12.76 8.82
C ALA A 152 9.36 11.64 9.24
N GLU A 153 10.62 11.93 9.51
CA GLU A 153 11.61 10.95 9.97
C GLU A 153 11.17 10.30 11.29
N GLU A 154 10.69 11.09 12.24
CA GLU A 154 10.12 10.59 13.49
C GLU A 154 8.89 9.71 13.25
N GLY A 155 7.92 10.19 12.44
CA GLY A 155 6.72 9.44 12.11
C GLY A 155 7.02 8.11 11.39
N ILE A 156 8.01 8.10 10.49
CA ILE A 156 8.48 6.87 9.82
C ILE A 156 9.05 5.88 10.84
N ARG A 157 9.83 6.36 11.81
CA ARG A 157 10.39 5.52 12.88
C ARG A 157 9.28 4.90 13.73
N GLU A 158 8.27 5.69 14.11
CA GLU A 158 7.11 5.21 14.88
C GLU A 158 6.27 4.22 14.06
N MET A 159 5.99 4.50 12.79
CA MET A 159 5.27 3.58 11.91
C MET A 159 5.99 2.24 11.76
N ARG A 160 7.33 2.25 11.67
CA ARG A 160 8.12 1.03 11.59
C ARG A 160 7.95 0.15 12.83
N ALA A 161 7.87 0.74 14.00
CA ALA A 161 7.63 0.00 15.25
C ALA A 161 6.16 -0.49 15.36
N ALA A 162 5.24 0.20 14.74
CA ALA A 162 3.79 -0.04 14.85
C ALA A 162 3.22 -1.01 13.79
N THR A 163 3.98 -1.34 12.75
CA THR A 163 3.53 -2.19 11.63
C THR A 163 4.27 -3.50 11.56
N ASP A 164 3.74 -4.46 10.81
CA ASP A 164 4.45 -5.70 10.44
C ASP A 164 5.43 -5.46 9.30
N SER A 165 4.99 -4.67 8.34
CA SER A 165 5.74 -4.28 7.16
C SER A 165 5.52 -2.81 6.85
N LEU A 166 6.57 -2.10 6.47
CA LEU A 166 6.50 -0.67 6.14
C LEU A 166 7.11 -0.40 4.77
N ILE A 167 6.31 0.19 3.89
CA ILE A 167 6.72 0.73 2.61
C ILE A 167 6.78 2.25 2.73
N VAL A 168 7.94 2.83 2.43
CA VAL A 168 8.15 4.29 2.45
C VAL A 168 8.40 4.77 1.03
N ILE A 169 7.51 5.60 0.53
CA ILE A 169 7.61 6.22 -0.79
C ILE A 169 8.28 7.59 -0.62
N ASN A 170 9.40 7.79 -1.30
CA ASN A 170 10.10 9.07 -1.27
C ASN A 170 9.57 10.00 -2.37
N ASN A 171 8.90 11.09 -1.98
CA ASN A 171 8.38 12.06 -2.93
C ASN A 171 9.48 12.73 -3.76
N ASP A 172 10.70 12.90 -3.25
CA ASP A 172 11.81 13.44 -4.04
C ASP A 172 12.26 12.49 -5.17
N LYS A 173 12.08 11.18 -5.01
CA LYS A 173 12.29 10.24 -6.12
C LYS A 173 11.22 10.41 -7.20
N LEU A 174 9.97 10.68 -6.82
CA LEU A 174 8.93 11.03 -7.79
C LEU A 174 9.29 12.30 -8.56
N ARG A 175 9.90 13.29 -7.89
CA ARG A 175 10.40 14.50 -8.53
C ARG A 175 11.48 14.21 -9.58
N GLN A 176 12.34 13.23 -9.36
CA GLN A 176 13.37 12.84 -10.34
C GLN A 176 12.76 12.31 -11.64
N VAL A 177 11.64 11.59 -11.55
CA VAL A 177 10.95 11.00 -12.70
C VAL A 177 9.92 11.96 -13.32
N TYR A 178 9.23 12.74 -12.49
CA TYR A 178 8.09 13.59 -12.87
C TYR A 178 8.30 15.06 -12.53
N GLY A 179 9.55 15.53 -12.51
CA GLY A 179 9.92 16.88 -12.02
C GLY A 179 9.46 18.05 -12.88
N ASP A 180 8.95 17.78 -14.08
CA ASP A 180 8.32 18.76 -14.98
C ASP A 180 6.84 19.01 -14.65
N LEU A 181 6.26 18.25 -13.73
CA LEU A 181 4.87 18.45 -13.31
C LEU A 181 4.69 19.74 -12.49
N GLY A 182 3.60 20.44 -12.73
CA GLY A 182 3.17 21.54 -11.88
C GLY A 182 2.86 21.06 -10.45
N PHE A 183 2.94 21.97 -9.48
CA PHE A 183 2.79 21.69 -8.04
C PHE A 183 1.60 20.77 -7.68
N ARG A 184 0.40 21.08 -8.19
CA ARG A 184 -0.79 20.25 -7.93
C ARG A 184 -0.65 18.83 -8.48
N ASN A 185 -0.09 18.69 -9.66
CA ASN A 185 0.09 17.39 -10.31
C ASN A 185 1.17 16.56 -9.63
N ALA A 186 2.18 17.18 -9.03
CA ALA A 186 3.20 16.47 -8.25
C ALA A 186 2.61 15.81 -7.00
N PHE A 187 1.76 16.50 -6.24
CA PHE A 187 1.05 15.92 -5.10
C PHE A 187 0.02 14.87 -5.53
N ALA A 188 -0.75 15.15 -6.59
CA ALA A 188 -1.68 14.16 -7.14
C ALA A 188 -0.95 12.88 -7.59
N LYS A 189 0.27 13.02 -8.12
CA LYS A 189 1.11 11.87 -8.49
C LYS A 189 1.60 11.09 -7.27
N ALA A 190 1.96 11.77 -6.20
CA ALA A 190 2.32 11.11 -4.93
C ALA A 190 1.13 10.31 -4.36
N ASP A 191 -0.08 10.89 -4.37
CA ASP A 191 -1.30 10.21 -3.94
C ASP A 191 -1.64 9.01 -4.83
N GLU A 192 -1.48 9.15 -6.16
CA GLU A 192 -1.67 8.06 -7.14
C GLU A 192 -0.70 6.89 -6.89
N VAL A 193 0.57 7.21 -6.63
CA VAL A 193 1.61 6.22 -6.38
C VAL A 193 1.35 5.48 -5.05
N LEU A 194 0.97 6.22 -4.01
CA LEU A 194 0.58 5.65 -2.73
C LEU A 194 -0.62 4.71 -2.88
N ALA A 195 -1.64 5.15 -3.62
CA ALA A 195 -2.81 4.35 -3.94
C ALA A 195 -2.46 3.12 -4.79
N GLY A 196 -1.57 3.27 -5.77
CA GLY A 196 -1.10 2.19 -6.63
C GLY A 196 -0.38 1.09 -5.86
N ALA A 197 0.46 1.44 -4.89
CA ALA A 197 1.12 0.47 -4.02
C ALA A 197 0.11 -0.30 -3.17
N ALA A 198 -0.82 0.39 -2.51
CA ALA A 198 -1.85 -0.26 -1.70
C ALA A 198 -2.78 -1.14 -2.56
N LYS A 199 -3.20 -0.66 -3.73
CA LYS A 199 -4.00 -1.40 -4.69
C LYS A 199 -3.26 -2.65 -5.17
N GLY A 200 -2.01 -2.51 -5.61
CA GLY A 200 -1.22 -3.63 -6.12
C GLY A 200 -1.09 -4.76 -5.10
N ILE A 201 -0.82 -4.42 -3.84
CA ILE A 201 -0.71 -5.43 -2.77
C ILE A 201 -2.07 -6.07 -2.46
N ALA A 202 -3.14 -5.27 -2.40
CA ALA A 202 -4.48 -5.79 -2.15
C ALA A 202 -4.95 -6.73 -3.26
N GLU A 203 -4.73 -6.37 -4.51
CA GLU A 203 -5.11 -7.17 -5.69
C GLU A 203 -4.37 -8.51 -5.78
N VAL A 204 -3.11 -8.57 -5.32
CA VAL A 204 -2.37 -9.83 -5.21
C VAL A 204 -3.14 -10.88 -4.40
N ILE A 205 -3.89 -10.44 -3.39
CA ILE A 205 -4.59 -11.31 -2.44
C ILE A 205 -6.06 -11.48 -2.78
N THR A 206 -6.71 -10.46 -3.37
CA THR A 206 -8.16 -10.43 -3.58
C THR A 206 -8.61 -10.98 -4.91
N ASN A 207 -7.77 -10.91 -5.93
CA ASN A 207 -8.11 -11.37 -7.26
C ASN A 207 -7.98 -12.90 -7.36
N HIS A 208 -8.88 -13.50 -8.12
CA HIS A 208 -8.83 -14.92 -8.45
C HIS A 208 -7.99 -15.12 -9.71
N TYR A 209 -6.78 -15.60 -9.52
CA TYR A 209 -5.84 -15.90 -10.59
C TYR A 209 -5.74 -17.41 -10.86
N THR A 210 -5.06 -17.79 -11.93
CA THR A 210 -4.76 -19.20 -12.24
C THR A 210 -3.91 -19.83 -11.13
N GLN A 211 -2.93 -19.08 -10.62
CA GLN A 211 -2.19 -19.40 -9.41
C GLN A 211 -2.37 -18.26 -8.42
N ASN A 212 -3.09 -18.52 -7.33
CA ASN A 212 -3.40 -17.51 -6.33
C ASN A 212 -2.32 -17.41 -5.25
N ILE A 213 -2.14 -16.19 -4.75
CA ILE A 213 -1.48 -15.92 -3.48
C ILE A 213 -2.59 -15.72 -2.44
N ASP A 214 -2.61 -16.54 -1.42
CA ASP A 214 -3.61 -16.40 -0.36
C ASP A 214 -3.13 -15.46 0.77
N LEU A 215 -4.03 -15.16 1.71
CA LEU A 215 -3.71 -14.30 2.85
C LEU A 215 -2.63 -14.91 3.76
N ARG A 216 -2.50 -16.24 3.80
CA ARG A 216 -1.47 -16.94 4.58
C ARG A 216 -0.09 -16.78 3.93
N ASP A 217 -0.03 -16.85 2.60
CA ASP A 217 1.17 -16.59 1.82
C ASP A 217 1.67 -15.16 2.04
N ALA A 218 0.74 -14.19 1.93
CA ALA A 218 1.03 -12.78 2.21
C ALA A 218 1.52 -12.58 3.65
N LYS A 219 0.89 -13.26 4.62
CA LYS A 219 1.32 -13.22 6.01
C LYS A 219 2.73 -13.74 6.19
N THR A 220 3.10 -14.85 5.55
CA THR A 220 4.44 -15.44 5.62
C THR A 220 5.52 -14.46 5.16
N VAL A 221 5.24 -13.62 4.16
CA VAL A 221 6.21 -12.66 3.62
C VAL A 221 6.23 -11.35 4.40
N LEU A 222 5.07 -10.88 4.87
CA LEU A 222 4.88 -9.52 5.38
C LEU A 222 4.87 -9.42 6.90
N GLU A 223 4.54 -10.50 7.63
CA GLU A 223 4.46 -10.47 9.10
C GLU A 223 5.86 -10.23 9.71
N ASN A 224 5.96 -9.21 10.56
CA ASN A 224 7.20 -8.81 11.24
C ASN A 224 8.43 -8.66 10.30
N SER A 225 8.18 -8.32 9.05
CA SER A 225 9.24 -8.20 8.02
C SER A 225 10.01 -6.87 8.09
N GLY A 226 9.48 -5.88 8.81
CA GLY A 226 10.09 -4.58 8.97
C GLY A 226 9.92 -3.71 7.72
N SER A 227 10.99 -3.50 6.95
CA SER A 227 10.91 -2.73 5.70
C SER A 227 10.52 -3.60 4.53
N ALA A 228 9.66 -3.09 3.69
CA ALA A 228 9.31 -3.69 2.41
C ALA A 228 9.57 -2.72 1.26
N LEU A 229 9.95 -3.25 0.12
CA LEU A 229 10.05 -2.52 -1.14
C LEU A 229 8.95 -3.00 -2.07
N PHE A 230 8.34 -2.05 -2.79
CA PHE A 230 7.30 -2.30 -3.77
C PHE A 230 7.73 -1.78 -5.13
N GLY A 231 7.59 -2.59 -6.16
CA GLY A 231 7.83 -2.18 -7.53
C GLY A 231 6.81 -2.79 -8.47
N THR A 232 6.46 -2.06 -9.51
CA THR A 232 5.62 -2.53 -10.59
C THR A 232 6.16 -2.06 -11.92
N GLY A 233 6.07 -2.90 -12.94
CA GLY A 233 6.49 -2.59 -14.29
C GLY A 233 5.66 -3.36 -15.29
N GLU A 234 5.47 -2.80 -16.46
CA GLU A 234 4.78 -3.43 -17.58
C GLU A 234 5.58 -3.28 -18.87
N ALA A 235 5.45 -4.25 -19.74
CA ALA A 235 6.06 -4.22 -21.07
C ALA A 235 5.29 -5.07 -22.06
N GLU A 236 5.49 -4.78 -23.35
CA GLU A 236 4.93 -5.54 -24.46
C GLU A 236 6.01 -5.86 -25.50
N GLY A 237 5.72 -6.79 -26.40
CA GLY A 237 6.65 -7.17 -27.47
C GLY A 237 7.50 -8.38 -27.14
N PRO A 238 8.50 -8.69 -28.00
CA PRO A 238 9.25 -9.95 -27.91
C PRO A 238 10.11 -10.10 -26.63
N ASN A 239 10.48 -9.01 -25.99
CA ASN A 239 11.29 -8.99 -24.75
C ASN A 239 10.47 -8.56 -23.53
N ARG A 240 9.14 -8.68 -23.59
CA ARG A 240 8.22 -8.16 -22.56
C ARG A 240 8.52 -8.67 -21.16
N ALA A 241 9.02 -9.90 -21.03
CA ALA A 241 9.37 -10.48 -19.72
C ALA A 241 10.52 -9.72 -19.06
N SER A 242 11.66 -9.59 -19.77
CA SER A 242 12.83 -8.90 -19.21
C SER A 242 12.60 -7.39 -19.06
N GLU A 243 11.87 -6.78 -19.97
CA GLU A 243 11.55 -5.35 -19.88
C GLU A 243 10.60 -5.04 -18.71
N ALA A 244 9.56 -5.86 -18.48
CA ALA A 244 8.63 -5.69 -17.38
C ALA A 244 9.30 -5.86 -16.01
N ILE A 245 10.16 -6.88 -15.85
CA ILE A 245 10.88 -7.08 -14.58
C ILE A 245 11.90 -5.96 -14.33
N ASN A 246 12.62 -5.52 -15.35
CA ASN A 246 13.53 -4.38 -15.22
C ASN A 246 12.76 -3.11 -14.84
N ALA A 247 11.64 -2.81 -15.50
CA ALA A 247 10.80 -1.67 -15.15
C ALA A 247 10.27 -1.75 -13.70
N ALA A 248 9.93 -2.96 -13.22
CA ALA A 248 9.51 -3.14 -11.83
C ALA A 248 10.66 -2.89 -10.85
N LEU A 249 11.88 -3.34 -11.16
CA LEU A 249 13.06 -3.16 -10.33
C LEU A 249 13.63 -1.74 -10.40
N ASP A 250 13.44 -1.04 -11.51
CA ASP A 250 13.83 0.36 -11.70
C ASP A 250 12.74 1.34 -11.24
N SER A 251 11.66 0.82 -10.65
CA SER A 251 10.56 1.66 -10.15
C SER A 251 11.08 2.70 -9.14
N PRO A 252 10.69 3.98 -9.28
CA PRO A 252 11.05 5.03 -8.32
C PRO A 252 10.49 4.78 -6.91
N LEU A 253 9.63 3.78 -6.77
CA LEU A 253 9.09 3.29 -5.49
C LEU A 253 10.06 2.35 -4.77
N LEU A 254 10.98 1.74 -5.50
CA LEU A 254 12.14 1.07 -4.95
C LEU A 254 13.19 2.16 -4.68
N ASN A 255 13.47 2.43 -3.43
CA ASN A 255 14.60 3.27 -3.07
C ASN A 255 15.89 2.71 -3.71
N ASP A 256 16.97 3.52 -3.77
CA ASP A 256 18.29 3.16 -4.35
C ASP A 256 18.86 1.80 -3.93
N ASN A 257 18.17 1.13 -3.05
CA ASN A 257 18.46 -0.24 -2.62
C ASN A 257 17.68 -1.20 -3.52
N HIS A 258 18.34 -1.67 -4.55
CA HIS A 258 17.95 -2.88 -5.24
C HIS A 258 17.48 -3.95 -4.24
N ILE A 259 16.64 -4.88 -4.66
CA ILE A 259 16.12 -5.96 -3.80
C ILE A 259 17.19 -6.88 -3.21
N LYS A 260 18.46 -6.53 -3.37
CA LYS A 260 19.62 -7.29 -2.85
C LYS A 260 19.53 -7.49 -1.34
N GLY A 261 19.58 -8.75 -0.93
CA GLY A 261 19.47 -9.14 0.47
C GLY A 261 18.03 -9.37 0.94
N ALA A 262 17.03 -9.21 0.08
CA ALA A 262 15.67 -9.62 0.39
C ALA A 262 15.61 -11.13 0.63
N LYS A 263 14.93 -11.55 1.70
CA LYS A 263 14.74 -12.96 2.03
C LYS A 263 13.46 -13.52 1.44
N ASN A 264 12.43 -12.70 1.32
CA ASN A 264 11.13 -13.11 0.81
C ASN A 264 10.67 -12.12 -0.28
N ILE A 265 10.05 -12.65 -1.32
CA ILE A 265 9.51 -11.89 -2.43
C ILE A 265 8.13 -12.42 -2.75
N LEU A 266 7.14 -11.52 -2.81
CA LEU A 266 5.87 -11.75 -3.47
C LEU A 266 5.98 -11.24 -4.90
N LEU A 267 5.72 -12.10 -5.86
CA LEU A 267 5.71 -11.79 -7.28
C LEU A 267 4.32 -12.03 -7.85
N LEU A 268 3.70 -11.01 -8.40
CA LEU A 268 2.49 -11.14 -9.19
C LEU A 268 2.80 -10.89 -10.66
N LEU A 269 2.48 -11.86 -11.50
CA LEU A 269 2.56 -11.75 -12.95
C LEU A 269 1.14 -11.74 -13.52
N THR A 270 0.80 -10.69 -14.27
CA THR A 270 -0.45 -10.64 -15.02
C THR A 270 -0.17 -10.40 -16.50
N SER A 271 -0.93 -11.08 -17.34
CA SER A 271 -0.81 -11.01 -18.80
C SER A 271 -2.20 -11.05 -19.45
N GLY A 272 -2.29 -10.94 -20.75
CA GLY A 272 -3.52 -11.25 -21.47
C GLY A 272 -3.85 -12.74 -21.42
N ASN A 273 -4.94 -13.09 -22.05
CA ASN A 273 -5.44 -14.48 -22.13
C ASN A 273 -5.06 -15.14 -23.46
N GLY A 274 -5.05 -16.47 -23.50
CA GLY A 274 -4.85 -17.24 -24.70
C GLY A 274 -3.46 -17.09 -25.30
N SER A 275 -3.34 -16.51 -26.51
CA SER A 275 -2.04 -16.30 -27.18
C SER A 275 -1.17 -15.25 -26.51
N ASP A 276 -1.77 -14.41 -25.67
CA ASP A 276 -1.09 -13.32 -24.96
C ASP A 276 -0.69 -13.73 -23.54
N GLU A 277 -1.05 -14.95 -23.10
CA GLU A 277 -0.70 -15.48 -21.79
C GLU A 277 0.83 -15.57 -21.61
N VAL A 278 1.28 -15.30 -20.38
CA VAL A 278 2.70 -15.44 -20.01
C VAL A 278 3.14 -16.90 -20.17
N THR A 279 4.26 -17.12 -20.83
CA THR A 279 4.81 -18.46 -21.09
C THR A 279 5.68 -18.95 -19.92
N ILE A 280 5.91 -20.25 -19.86
CA ILE A 280 6.80 -20.86 -18.85
C ILE A 280 8.23 -20.32 -18.96
N ASP A 281 8.70 -20.07 -20.18
CA ASP A 281 10.04 -19.53 -20.43
C ASP A 281 10.13 -18.08 -19.89
N GLU A 282 9.11 -17.26 -20.14
CA GLU A 282 9.02 -15.89 -19.60
C GLU A 282 8.97 -15.86 -18.06
N ILE A 283 8.23 -16.78 -17.46
CA ILE A 283 8.18 -16.94 -15.98
C ILE A 283 9.58 -17.30 -15.46
N GLY A 284 10.26 -18.23 -16.11
CA GLY A 284 11.63 -18.63 -15.79
C GLY A 284 12.60 -17.44 -15.86
N GLU A 285 12.55 -16.68 -16.95
CA GLU A 285 13.39 -15.49 -17.14
C GLU A 285 13.20 -14.45 -16.05
N ILE A 286 11.95 -14.13 -15.71
CA ILE A 286 11.60 -13.19 -14.64
C ILE A 286 12.10 -13.69 -13.28
N THR A 287 11.86 -14.96 -12.97
CA THR A 287 12.24 -15.55 -11.67
C THR A 287 13.76 -15.62 -11.51
N ASP A 288 14.49 -16.01 -12.54
CA ASP A 288 15.95 -16.05 -12.54
C ASP A 288 16.54 -14.65 -12.39
N HIS A 289 15.92 -13.64 -13.00
CA HIS A 289 16.33 -12.24 -12.84
C HIS A 289 16.15 -11.79 -11.38
N ILE A 290 14.99 -12.02 -10.80
CA ILE A 290 14.70 -11.71 -9.40
C ILE A 290 15.70 -12.37 -8.45
N GLN A 291 15.99 -13.67 -8.65
CA GLN A 291 16.94 -14.40 -7.81
C GLN A 291 18.35 -13.81 -7.89
N ARG A 292 18.81 -13.44 -9.07
CA ARG A 292 20.12 -12.79 -9.26
C ARG A 292 20.20 -11.46 -8.53
N GLU A 293 19.18 -10.61 -8.67
CA GLU A 293 19.12 -9.29 -8.04
C GLU A 293 18.96 -9.39 -6.50
N ALA A 294 18.22 -10.37 -6.00
CA ALA A 294 18.07 -10.60 -4.56
C ALA A 294 19.31 -11.19 -3.89
N GLY A 295 20.20 -11.83 -4.65
CA GLY A 295 21.41 -12.48 -4.13
C GLY A 295 21.35 -14.01 -4.08
N GLY A 296 20.40 -14.64 -4.79
CA GLY A 296 20.37 -16.07 -5.09
C GLY A 296 19.62 -16.99 -4.12
N ASN A 297 19.14 -16.49 -2.98
CA ASN A 297 18.49 -17.31 -1.94
C ASN A 297 17.14 -16.75 -1.44
N ALA A 298 16.47 -15.93 -2.25
CA ALA A 298 15.17 -15.40 -1.87
C ALA A 298 14.07 -16.47 -2.01
N ASN A 299 13.18 -16.53 -1.02
CA ASN A 299 11.94 -17.29 -1.12
C ASN A 299 10.95 -16.49 -1.98
N VAL A 300 10.61 -16.99 -3.15
CA VAL A 300 9.68 -16.34 -4.09
C VAL A 300 8.33 -17.03 -4.01
N ILE A 301 7.31 -16.30 -3.57
CA ILE A 301 5.91 -16.72 -3.64
C ILE A 301 5.28 -16.00 -4.82
N MET A 302 4.73 -16.77 -5.76
CA MET A 302 4.29 -16.24 -7.05
C MET A 302 2.81 -16.47 -7.29
N GLY A 303 2.13 -15.42 -7.72
CA GLY A 303 0.79 -15.45 -8.31
C GLY A 303 0.86 -15.21 -9.82
N ILE A 304 0.03 -15.90 -10.57
CA ILE A 304 -0.07 -15.76 -12.03
C ILE A 304 -1.52 -15.64 -12.43
N GLY A 305 -1.84 -14.61 -13.20
CA GLY A 305 -3.20 -14.39 -13.68
C GLY A 305 -3.31 -13.81 -15.07
N GLY A 306 -4.43 -14.13 -15.72
CA GLY A 306 -4.83 -13.54 -16.98
C GLY A 306 -5.86 -12.43 -16.76
N GLN A 307 -5.69 -11.30 -17.47
CA GLN A 307 -6.65 -10.20 -17.53
C GLN A 307 -6.77 -9.74 -18.97
N GLU A 308 -7.98 -9.78 -19.52
CA GLU A 308 -8.23 -9.52 -20.94
C GLU A 308 -7.82 -8.08 -21.33
N GLU A 309 -7.95 -7.13 -20.42
CA GLU A 309 -7.63 -5.72 -20.63
C GLU A 309 -6.11 -5.45 -20.77
N ILE A 310 -5.28 -6.37 -20.33
CA ILE A 310 -3.80 -6.25 -20.43
C ILE A 310 -3.34 -6.46 -21.87
N GLY A 311 -4.06 -7.29 -22.65
CA GLY A 311 -3.67 -7.62 -24.03
C GLY A 311 -2.31 -8.28 -24.11
N SER A 312 -1.46 -7.86 -25.06
CA SER A 312 -0.14 -8.43 -25.29
C SER A 312 0.93 -8.08 -24.23
N ARG A 313 0.58 -7.27 -23.25
CA ARG A 313 1.52 -6.85 -22.19
C ARG A 313 1.69 -7.92 -21.09
N ILE A 314 2.81 -7.84 -20.39
CA ILE A 314 3.02 -8.47 -19.08
C ILE A 314 3.17 -7.37 -18.06
N THR A 315 2.51 -7.53 -16.91
CA THR A 315 2.73 -6.69 -15.73
C THR A 315 3.41 -7.52 -14.65
N CYS A 316 4.51 -7.01 -14.12
CA CYS A 316 5.21 -7.57 -12.96
C CYS A 316 4.98 -6.67 -11.75
N THR A 317 4.48 -7.23 -10.65
CA THR A 317 4.41 -6.54 -9.36
C THR A 317 5.24 -7.32 -8.35
N ILE A 318 6.15 -6.62 -7.66
CA ILE A 318 7.11 -7.21 -6.73
C ILE A 318 6.96 -6.55 -5.37
N ILE A 319 6.95 -7.37 -4.32
CA ILE A 319 7.08 -6.93 -2.94
C ILE A 319 8.25 -7.70 -2.32
N ALA A 320 9.33 -7.00 -2.00
CA ALA A 320 10.54 -7.59 -1.42
C ALA A 320 10.65 -7.24 0.07
N THR A 321 10.93 -8.23 0.90
CA THR A 321 10.97 -8.10 2.36
C THR A 321 12.10 -8.90 3.01
N GLY A 322 12.26 -8.74 4.34
CA GLY A 322 13.20 -9.53 5.12
C GLY A 322 14.65 -9.09 4.92
N PHE A 323 14.87 -7.81 4.66
CA PHE A 323 16.21 -7.24 4.52
C PHE A 323 17.01 -7.36 5.83
N PRO A 324 18.35 -7.50 5.76
CA PRO A 324 19.20 -7.51 6.95
C PRO A 324 19.01 -6.25 7.80
N THR A 325 19.07 -6.41 9.12
CA THR A 325 19.02 -5.29 10.07
C THR A 325 20.17 -4.32 9.78
N GLY A 326 19.87 -3.04 9.54
CA GLY A 326 20.87 -2.03 9.18
C GLY A 326 20.94 -1.71 7.69
N THR A 327 20.23 -2.45 6.82
CA THR A 327 20.02 -2.02 5.45
C THR A 327 19.20 -0.73 5.48
N ARG A 328 19.77 0.38 5.04
CA ARG A 328 19.09 1.66 4.96
C ARG A 328 18.03 1.56 3.84
N VAL A 329 16.80 1.28 4.22
CA VAL A 329 15.61 1.33 3.35
C VAL A 329 14.92 2.69 3.48
N LEU A 330 15.58 3.63 4.16
CA LEU A 330 15.11 5.02 4.29
C LEU A 330 15.77 5.89 3.24
N PRO A 331 15.03 6.88 2.71
CA PRO A 331 15.65 7.96 1.97
C PRO A 331 16.60 8.70 2.91
N THR A 332 17.88 8.61 2.68
CA THR A 332 18.87 9.50 3.30
C THR A 332 19.47 10.34 2.20
N ASP A 333 19.60 11.63 2.51
CA ASP A 333 20.18 12.77 1.80
C ASP A 333 20.85 12.53 0.45
#